data_ef06c5a378de496b7b51c69af19af68e
#
_entry.id   ef06c5a378de496b7b51c69af19af68e
#
_cell.length_a   1.000
_cell.length_b   1.000
_cell.length_c   1.000
_cell.angle_alpha   90.00
_cell.angle_beta   90.00
_cell.angle_gamma   90.00
#
_symmetry.space_group_name_H-M   'P 1'
#
loop_
_entity.id
_entity.type
_entity.pdbx_description
1 polymer ?
#
loop_
_entity_poly.entity_id
_entity_poly.type
_entity_poly.pdbx_seq_one_letter_code
_entity_poly.pdbx_strand_id
1 'polypeptide(L)'
;KDGKPVNDFSEEQKKHITPLIQFVMPKTKPDEQLNAVVAKFEGQLSQIPKKLIEIWGTAPIFIDVSLLFTTPLKFKSIDMISREGRALGGMFVPVIHLNDEQEIKKTAYSAAKDNKSGLCLRLICSDFSDIAVMNQAIAGLLSSSGLKEKDIDLLVDIKETEKNGDKYAKYSDLSQNIPNLSQWRTFIFASGSFPENLSECKLDEENLIPRIDWKS
;
A
#
# COMPACT_ATOMS: atom_id res chain seq x y z
N LYS A 1 13.58 7.23 19.15
CA LYS A 1 13.43 8.59 19.65
C LYS A 1 12.68 9.39 18.61
N ASP A 2 11.55 9.96 19.05
CA ASP A 2 10.80 11.07 18.48
C ASP A 2 9.91 10.78 17.27
N GLY A 3 8.89 9.94 17.50
CA GLY A 3 7.72 9.83 16.62
C GLY A 3 6.80 11.04 16.73
N LYS A 4 7.22 12.22 16.30
CA LYS A 4 6.42 13.43 16.29
C LYS A 4 6.18 14.12 14.95
N PRO A 5 6.26 13.54 13.78
CA PRO A 5 5.87 14.33 12.59
C PRO A 5 4.40 14.16 12.17
N VAL A 6 3.71 13.10 12.60
CA VAL A 6 2.36 12.81 12.07
C VAL A 6 1.26 13.51 12.87
N ASN A 7 1.53 13.92 14.11
CA ASN A 7 0.56 14.65 14.94
C ASN A 7 0.40 16.14 14.57
N ASP A 8 1.20 16.65 13.63
CA ASP A 8 1.21 18.08 13.27
C ASP A 8 0.25 18.42 12.13
N PHE A 9 -0.41 17.42 11.51
CA PHE A 9 -1.41 17.68 10.48
C PHE A 9 -2.74 18.10 11.09
N SER A 10 -3.25 19.27 10.65
CA SER A 10 -4.60 19.69 10.99
C SER A 10 -5.63 18.73 10.41
N GLU A 11 -6.83 18.66 10.98
CA GLU A 11 -7.93 17.85 10.44
C GLU A 11 -8.28 18.23 8.99
N GLU A 12 -8.10 19.50 8.61
CA GLU A 12 -8.30 19.95 7.23
C GLU A 12 -7.24 19.37 6.28
N GLN A 13 -5.96 19.34 6.70
CA GLN A 13 -4.90 18.72 5.91
C GLN A 13 -5.09 17.21 5.76
N LYS A 14 -5.55 16.52 6.81
CA LYS A 14 -5.82 15.07 6.77
C LYS A 14 -6.88 14.68 5.75
N LYS A 15 -7.82 15.58 5.42
CA LYS A 15 -8.84 15.33 4.38
C LYS A 15 -8.21 15.14 2.97
N HIS A 16 -7.03 15.66 2.75
CA HIS A 16 -6.32 15.64 1.46
C HIS A 16 -5.19 14.62 1.42
N ILE A 17 -4.99 13.86 2.49
CA ILE A 17 -3.89 12.89 2.62
C ILE A 17 -4.47 11.54 3.03
N THR A 18 -4.12 10.49 2.31
CA THR A 18 -4.39 9.11 2.72
C THR A 18 -3.06 8.38 2.88
N PRO A 19 -2.60 8.12 4.12
CA PRO A 19 -1.34 7.42 4.33
C PRO A 19 -1.45 5.96 3.89
N LEU A 20 -0.37 5.45 3.30
CA LEU A 20 -0.20 4.03 3.02
C LEU A 20 0.75 3.44 4.05
N ILE A 21 0.23 2.52 4.85
CA ILE A 21 1.00 1.80 5.88
C ILE A 21 1.31 0.40 5.36
N GLN A 22 2.57 0.18 5.05
CA GLN A 22 3.06 -1.14 4.64
C GLN A 22 3.64 -1.87 5.84
N PHE A 23 3.07 -3.03 6.18
CA PHE A 23 3.53 -3.81 7.31
C PHE A 23 4.74 -4.64 6.93
N VAL A 24 5.75 -4.56 7.78
CA VAL A 24 6.98 -5.36 7.66
C VAL A 24 7.11 -6.28 8.87
N MET A 25 7.73 -7.43 8.67
CA MET A 25 8.05 -8.31 9.79
C MET A 25 9.06 -7.65 10.71
N PRO A 26 8.94 -7.85 12.04
CA PRO A 26 9.97 -7.44 12.98
C PRO A 26 11.34 -8.01 12.60
N LYS A 27 12.40 -7.25 12.84
CA LYS A 27 13.76 -7.78 12.64
C LYS A 27 13.96 -9.02 13.51
N THR A 28 14.41 -10.10 12.90
CA THR A 28 14.75 -11.35 13.60
C THR A 28 16.14 -11.24 14.23
N LYS A 29 16.31 -11.83 15.41
CA LYS A 29 17.65 -12.09 15.95
C LYS A 29 18.24 -13.30 15.21
N PRO A 30 19.58 -13.44 15.14
CA PRO A 30 20.22 -14.55 14.41
C PRO A 30 19.72 -15.94 14.79
N ASP A 31 19.32 -16.14 16.05
CA ASP A 31 18.88 -17.41 16.60
C ASP A 31 17.35 -17.52 16.78
N GLU A 32 16.58 -16.52 16.32
CA GLU A 32 15.13 -16.48 16.52
C GLU A 32 14.42 -17.27 15.42
N GLN A 33 13.64 -18.28 15.80
CA GLN A 33 12.86 -19.05 14.85
C GLN A 33 11.73 -18.21 14.22
N LEU A 34 11.52 -18.35 12.92
CA LEU A 34 10.50 -17.63 12.16
C LEU A 34 9.11 -17.73 12.80
N ASN A 35 8.72 -18.92 13.29
CA ASN A 35 7.43 -19.13 13.94
C ASN A 35 7.26 -18.27 15.20
N ALA A 36 8.32 -18.05 15.96
CA ALA A 36 8.27 -17.17 17.14
C ALA A 36 8.06 -15.70 16.76
N VAL A 37 8.69 -15.24 15.66
CA VAL A 37 8.51 -13.89 15.13
C VAL A 37 7.08 -13.69 14.61
N VAL A 38 6.54 -14.67 13.90
CA VAL A 38 5.15 -14.67 13.41
C VAL A 38 4.18 -14.59 14.57
N ALA A 39 4.33 -15.45 15.60
CA ALA A 39 3.48 -15.46 16.78
C ALA A 39 3.52 -14.12 17.54
N LYS A 40 4.71 -13.52 17.66
CA LYS A 40 4.88 -12.20 18.27
C LYS A 40 4.16 -11.10 17.49
N PHE A 41 4.27 -11.10 16.17
CA PHE A 41 3.56 -10.15 15.32
C PHE A 41 2.04 -10.35 15.43
N GLU A 42 1.56 -11.59 15.35
CA GLU A 42 0.15 -11.93 15.50
C GLU A 42 -0.43 -11.45 16.84
N GLY A 43 0.32 -11.60 17.92
CA GLY A 43 -0.08 -11.11 19.24
C GLY A 43 -0.24 -9.59 19.33
N GLN A 44 0.34 -8.84 18.40
CA GLN A 44 0.24 -7.38 18.34
C GLN A 44 -0.87 -6.88 17.39
N LEU A 45 -1.41 -7.74 16.52
CA LEU A 45 -2.36 -7.33 15.47
C LEU A 45 -3.58 -6.58 16.02
N SER A 46 -4.15 -7.03 17.14
CA SER A 46 -5.32 -6.40 17.75
C SER A 46 -5.09 -4.99 18.30
N GLN A 47 -3.82 -4.65 18.56
CA GLN A 47 -3.44 -3.34 19.07
C GLN A 47 -3.19 -2.32 17.94
N ILE A 48 -2.94 -2.80 16.72
CA ILE A 48 -2.57 -1.96 15.58
C ILE A 48 -3.66 -0.93 15.24
N PRO A 49 -4.95 -1.31 15.10
CA PRO A 49 -6.00 -0.36 14.74
C PRO A 49 -6.11 0.79 15.74
N LYS A 50 -6.06 0.47 17.03
CA LYS A 50 -6.09 1.49 18.09
C LYS A 50 -4.95 2.48 17.95
N LYS A 51 -3.72 1.99 17.77
CA LYS A 51 -2.52 2.85 17.61
C LYS A 51 -2.61 3.72 16.35
N LEU A 52 -3.11 3.17 15.23
CA LEU A 52 -3.27 3.93 14.00
C LEU A 52 -4.31 5.05 14.17
N ILE A 53 -5.43 4.76 14.83
CA ILE A 53 -6.47 5.75 15.12
C ILE A 53 -5.94 6.83 16.09
N GLU A 54 -5.17 6.47 17.12
CA GLU A 54 -4.54 7.42 18.02
C GLU A 54 -3.60 8.39 17.31
N ILE A 55 -2.90 7.92 16.25
CA ILE A 55 -1.93 8.73 15.49
C ILE A 55 -2.62 9.54 14.39
N TRP A 56 -3.53 8.92 13.63
CA TRP A 56 -4.08 9.50 12.41
C TRP A 56 -5.53 9.96 12.55
N GLY A 57 -6.26 9.42 13.51
CA GLY A 57 -7.70 9.61 13.63
C GLY A 57 -8.48 8.55 12.84
N THR A 58 -9.72 8.89 12.48
CA THR A 58 -10.64 7.98 11.78
C THR A 58 -10.64 8.14 10.25
N ALA A 59 -9.83 9.05 9.73
CA ALA A 59 -9.69 9.26 8.28
C ALA A 59 -9.13 8.01 7.58
N PRO A 60 -9.33 7.85 6.26
CA PRO A 60 -8.87 6.68 5.53
C PRO A 60 -7.36 6.42 5.65
N ILE A 61 -6.99 5.14 5.81
CA ILE A 61 -5.61 4.65 5.81
C ILE A 61 -5.55 3.43 4.88
N PHE A 62 -4.62 3.42 3.93
CA PHE A 62 -4.29 2.25 3.13
C PHE A 62 -3.44 1.27 3.94
N ILE A 63 -3.87 -0.01 3.99
CA ILE A 63 -3.23 -1.09 4.74
C ILE A 63 -2.64 -2.10 3.76
N ASP A 64 -1.33 -2.13 3.65
CA ASP A 64 -0.60 -3.02 2.76
C ASP A 64 0.16 -4.09 3.55
N VAL A 65 -0.18 -5.35 3.32
CA VAL A 65 0.40 -6.53 3.98
C VAL A 65 1.37 -7.30 3.06
N SER A 66 1.68 -6.76 1.88
CA SER A 66 2.46 -7.46 0.85
C SER A 66 3.83 -7.95 1.32
N LEU A 67 4.48 -7.25 2.25
CA LEU A 67 5.79 -7.60 2.80
C LEU A 67 5.75 -8.58 3.99
N LEU A 68 4.58 -9.06 4.39
CA LEU A 68 4.50 -10.14 5.38
C LEU A 68 4.85 -11.49 4.75
N PHE A 69 5.53 -12.36 5.51
CA PHE A 69 6.18 -13.54 4.96
C PHE A 69 5.24 -14.65 4.48
N THR A 70 4.07 -14.81 5.11
CA THR A 70 3.19 -15.94 4.82
C THR A 70 1.79 -15.51 4.46
N THR A 71 1.16 -16.24 3.54
CA THR A 71 -0.23 -16.02 3.13
C THR A 71 -1.21 -16.05 4.30
N PRO A 72 -1.14 -17.00 5.25
CA PRO A 72 -1.99 -16.99 6.44
C PRO A 72 -1.86 -15.73 7.27
N LEU A 73 -0.64 -15.21 7.44
CA LEU A 73 -0.42 -13.98 8.19
C LEU A 73 -1.00 -12.76 7.47
N LYS A 74 -0.89 -12.71 6.14
CA LYS A 74 -1.43 -11.62 5.31
C LYS A 74 -2.95 -11.51 5.46
N PHE A 75 -3.69 -12.57 5.16
CA PHE A 75 -5.16 -12.51 5.22
C PHE A 75 -5.68 -12.33 6.67
N LYS A 76 -5.04 -12.96 7.66
CA LYS A 76 -5.37 -12.76 9.08
C LYS A 76 -5.14 -11.31 9.51
N SER A 77 -4.09 -10.67 9.02
CA SER A 77 -3.81 -9.25 9.30
C SER A 77 -4.87 -8.35 8.70
N ILE A 78 -5.26 -8.57 7.43
CA ILE A 78 -6.33 -7.81 6.79
C ILE A 78 -7.63 -7.96 7.58
N ASP A 79 -8.06 -9.19 7.88
CA ASP A 79 -9.29 -9.45 8.60
C ASP A 79 -9.31 -8.75 9.96
N MET A 80 -8.28 -8.99 10.77
CA MET A 80 -8.23 -8.47 12.14
C MET A 80 -8.16 -6.95 12.18
N ILE A 81 -7.26 -6.34 11.37
CA ILE A 81 -7.10 -4.88 11.34
C ILE A 81 -8.40 -4.21 10.86
N SER A 82 -9.03 -4.76 9.81
CA SER A 82 -10.26 -4.21 9.27
C SER A 82 -11.42 -4.34 10.24
N ARG A 83 -11.60 -5.49 10.89
CA ARG A 83 -12.67 -5.73 11.84
C ARG A 83 -12.54 -4.89 13.11
N GLU A 84 -11.37 -4.91 13.74
CA GLU A 84 -11.11 -4.13 14.97
C GLU A 84 -11.13 -2.63 14.68
N GLY A 85 -10.59 -2.24 13.52
CA GLY A 85 -10.61 -0.84 13.08
C GLY A 85 -12.03 -0.31 12.90
N ARG A 86 -12.91 -1.10 12.26
CA ARG A 86 -14.32 -0.75 12.12
C ARG A 86 -15.02 -0.61 13.49
N ALA A 87 -14.74 -1.51 14.41
CA ALA A 87 -15.30 -1.44 15.75
C ALA A 87 -14.91 -0.17 16.51
N LEU A 88 -13.74 0.41 16.17
CA LEU A 88 -13.22 1.66 16.71
C LEU A 88 -13.58 2.90 15.87
N GLY A 89 -14.37 2.74 14.80
CA GLY A 89 -14.75 3.83 13.89
C GLY A 89 -13.68 4.26 12.90
N GLY A 90 -12.58 3.55 12.79
CA GLY A 90 -11.52 3.82 11.80
C GLY A 90 -11.85 3.29 10.42
N MET A 91 -11.34 3.95 9.37
CA MET A 91 -11.51 3.54 7.98
C MET A 91 -10.20 2.98 7.43
N PHE A 92 -10.07 1.66 7.45
CA PHE A 92 -8.91 0.96 6.89
C PHE A 92 -9.26 0.36 5.52
N VAL A 93 -8.53 0.81 4.50
CA VAL A 93 -8.71 0.40 3.10
C VAL A 93 -7.67 -0.66 2.77
N PRO A 94 -8.06 -1.92 2.53
CA PRO A 94 -7.11 -2.97 2.19
C PRO A 94 -6.42 -2.66 0.85
N VAL A 95 -5.10 -2.87 0.80
CA VAL A 95 -4.31 -2.83 -0.43
C VAL A 95 -4.11 -4.24 -0.93
N ILE A 96 -4.33 -4.47 -2.22
CA ILE A 96 -4.06 -5.74 -2.89
C ILE A 96 -3.24 -5.52 -4.17
N HIS A 97 -2.57 -6.59 -4.59
CA HIS A 97 -1.83 -6.67 -5.84
C HIS A 97 -2.49 -7.67 -6.80
N LEU A 98 -2.26 -7.53 -8.10
CA LEU A 98 -2.82 -8.46 -9.09
C LEU A 98 -2.38 -9.91 -8.87
N ASN A 99 -1.17 -10.10 -8.34
CA ASN A 99 -0.56 -11.42 -8.11
C ASN A 99 -0.78 -11.98 -6.70
N ASP A 100 -1.59 -11.32 -5.85
CA ASP A 100 -1.91 -11.86 -4.53
C ASP A 100 -2.70 -13.17 -4.65
N GLU A 101 -2.51 -14.07 -3.68
CA GLU A 101 -3.24 -15.32 -3.60
C GLU A 101 -4.74 -15.06 -3.36
N GLN A 102 -5.56 -16.02 -3.77
CA GLN A 102 -7.02 -15.90 -3.75
C GLN A 102 -7.59 -15.67 -2.34
N GLU A 103 -6.97 -16.26 -1.32
CA GLU A 103 -7.38 -16.10 0.08
C GLU A 103 -7.20 -14.65 0.54
N ILE A 104 -6.08 -14.01 0.16
CA ILE A 104 -5.80 -12.61 0.47
C ILE A 104 -6.84 -11.72 -0.22
N LYS A 105 -7.07 -11.93 -1.52
CA LYS A 105 -8.05 -11.17 -2.30
C LYS A 105 -9.45 -11.29 -1.74
N LYS A 106 -9.91 -12.52 -1.45
CA LYS A 106 -11.24 -12.77 -0.86
C LYS A 106 -11.42 -12.05 0.48
N THR A 107 -10.40 -12.12 1.34
CA THR A 107 -10.43 -11.44 2.64
C THR A 107 -10.48 -9.93 2.48
N ALA A 108 -9.68 -9.37 1.56
CA ALA A 108 -9.68 -7.93 1.27
C ALA A 108 -11.04 -7.48 0.69
N TYR A 109 -11.65 -8.27 -0.20
CA TYR A 109 -12.98 -7.97 -0.76
C TYR A 109 -14.09 -7.97 0.31
N SER A 110 -14.06 -8.95 1.23
CA SER A 110 -14.99 -8.98 2.36
C SER A 110 -14.80 -7.76 3.25
N ALA A 111 -13.56 -7.48 3.66
CA ALA A 111 -13.23 -6.32 4.48
C ALA A 111 -13.67 -5.00 3.84
N ALA A 112 -13.42 -4.82 2.54
CA ALA A 112 -13.79 -3.63 1.79
C ALA A 112 -15.30 -3.40 1.78
N LYS A 113 -16.10 -4.47 1.60
CA LYS A 113 -17.56 -4.42 1.61
C LYS A 113 -18.12 -4.18 3.01
N ASP A 114 -17.67 -4.95 3.99
CA ASP A 114 -18.16 -4.88 5.36
C ASP A 114 -17.90 -3.51 6.00
N ASN A 115 -16.76 -2.91 5.68
CA ASN A 115 -16.37 -1.61 6.19
C ASN A 115 -16.87 -0.46 5.31
N LYS A 116 -17.39 -0.73 4.11
CA LYS A 116 -17.68 0.27 3.08
C LYS A 116 -16.49 1.18 2.79
N SER A 117 -15.28 0.65 3.01
CA SER A 117 -14.02 1.39 2.81
C SER A 117 -13.58 1.41 1.35
N GLY A 118 -14.12 0.48 0.55
CA GLY A 118 -13.58 0.18 -0.77
C GLY A 118 -12.22 -0.51 -0.67
N LEU A 119 -11.48 -0.51 -1.77
CA LEU A 119 -10.24 -1.23 -1.97
C LEU A 119 -9.18 -0.32 -2.57
N CYS A 120 -7.90 -0.62 -2.36
CA CYS A 120 -6.80 -0.04 -3.12
C CYS A 120 -6.13 -1.14 -3.95
N LEU A 121 -6.15 -1.00 -5.28
CA LEU A 121 -5.39 -1.84 -6.19
C LEU A 121 -4.04 -1.19 -6.45
N ARG A 122 -2.96 -1.84 -6.01
CA ARG A 122 -1.58 -1.39 -6.23
C ARG A 122 -0.96 -2.15 -7.39
N LEU A 123 -0.70 -1.44 -8.49
CA LEU A 123 0.03 -1.93 -9.66
C LEU A 123 1.50 -1.56 -9.52
N ILE A 124 2.38 -2.47 -9.92
CA ILE A 124 3.84 -2.28 -9.93
C ILE A 124 4.38 -2.42 -11.35
N CYS A 125 5.62 -2.04 -11.56
CA CYS A 125 6.25 -2.03 -12.89
C CYS A 125 6.09 -3.35 -13.67
N SER A 126 6.16 -4.50 -13.00
CA SER A 126 6.01 -5.81 -13.65
C SER A 126 4.62 -6.08 -14.20
N ASP A 127 3.57 -5.46 -13.64
CA ASP A 127 2.20 -5.66 -14.12
C ASP A 127 2.01 -5.09 -15.52
N PHE A 128 2.81 -4.09 -15.89
CA PHE A 128 2.78 -3.44 -17.20
C PHE A 128 3.61 -4.17 -18.28
N SER A 129 4.19 -5.32 -17.98
CA SER A 129 4.95 -6.11 -18.96
C SER A 129 4.07 -6.65 -20.09
N ASP A 130 2.80 -6.94 -19.78
CA ASP A 130 1.77 -7.32 -20.74
C ASP A 130 0.44 -6.64 -20.37
N ILE A 131 0.09 -5.61 -21.13
CA ILE A 131 -1.10 -4.80 -20.90
C ILE A 131 -2.40 -5.62 -21.04
N ALA A 132 -2.45 -6.58 -21.97
CA ALA A 132 -3.64 -7.40 -22.15
C ALA A 132 -3.88 -8.32 -20.94
N VAL A 133 -2.82 -8.94 -20.44
CA VAL A 133 -2.87 -9.79 -19.23
C VAL A 133 -3.24 -8.95 -18.00
N MET A 134 -2.64 -7.78 -17.83
CA MET A 134 -2.98 -6.86 -16.76
C MET A 134 -4.47 -6.48 -16.80
N ASN A 135 -4.98 -6.07 -17.96
CA ASN A 135 -6.36 -5.65 -18.10
C ASN A 135 -7.35 -6.81 -17.88
N GLN A 136 -7.00 -8.03 -18.29
CA GLN A 136 -7.77 -9.22 -17.99
C GLN A 136 -7.80 -9.51 -16.47
N ALA A 137 -6.67 -9.37 -15.80
CA ALA A 137 -6.59 -9.55 -14.35
C ALA A 137 -7.41 -8.50 -13.59
N ILE A 138 -7.41 -7.24 -14.04
CA ILE A 138 -8.25 -6.16 -13.51
C ILE A 138 -9.74 -6.49 -13.70
N ALA A 139 -10.14 -6.92 -14.88
CA ALA A 139 -11.53 -7.32 -15.16
C ALA A 139 -11.97 -8.50 -14.27
N GLY A 140 -11.10 -9.49 -14.08
CA GLY A 140 -11.30 -10.61 -13.17
C GLY A 140 -11.45 -10.17 -11.71
N LEU A 141 -10.67 -9.18 -11.27
CA LEU A 141 -10.77 -8.57 -9.95
C LEU A 141 -12.13 -7.90 -9.74
N LEU A 142 -12.55 -7.04 -10.66
CA LEU A 142 -13.84 -6.34 -10.59
C LEU A 142 -15.00 -7.35 -10.53
N SER A 143 -14.96 -8.38 -11.41
CA SER A 143 -15.98 -9.44 -11.42
C SER A 143 -16.03 -10.23 -10.12
N SER A 144 -14.88 -10.66 -9.59
CA SER A 144 -14.82 -11.51 -8.39
C SER A 144 -15.06 -10.73 -7.09
N SER A 145 -14.63 -9.47 -7.03
CA SER A 145 -14.88 -8.62 -5.87
C SER A 145 -16.33 -8.14 -5.81
N GLY A 146 -17.00 -7.97 -6.96
CA GLY A 146 -18.29 -7.29 -7.07
C GLY A 146 -18.24 -5.80 -6.71
N LEU A 147 -17.04 -5.22 -6.67
CA LEU A 147 -16.81 -3.78 -6.58
C LEU A 147 -16.77 -3.17 -7.99
N LYS A 148 -17.02 -1.87 -8.08
CA LYS A 148 -16.88 -1.09 -9.30
C LYS A 148 -15.63 -0.23 -9.21
N GLU A 149 -15.18 0.29 -10.33
CA GLU A 149 -14.01 1.19 -10.39
C GLU A 149 -14.13 2.35 -9.39
N LYS A 150 -15.29 2.96 -9.27
CA LYS A 150 -15.58 4.05 -8.32
C LYS A 150 -15.42 3.68 -6.83
N ASP A 151 -15.34 2.39 -6.51
CA ASP A 151 -15.16 1.88 -5.16
C ASP A 151 -13.68 1.52 -4.88
N ILE A 152 -12.80 1.69 -5.88
CA ILE A 152 -11.40 1.26 -5.83
C ILE A 152 -10.46 2.43 -6.12
N ASP A 153 -9.49 2.64 -5.25
CA ASP A 153 -8.35 3.50 -5.52
C ASP A 153 -7.33 2.74 -6.37
N LEU A 154 -6.88 3.34 -7.45
CA LEU A 154 -5.86 2.77 -8.32
C LEU A 154 -4.53 3.44 -8.04
N LEU A 155 -3.58 2.68 -7.52
CA LEU A 155 -2.23 3.13 -7.20
C LEU A 155 -1.22 2.49 -8.17
N VAL A 156 -0.58 3.28 -9.00
CA VAL A 156 0.57 2.87 -9.83
C VAL A 156 1.84 3.23 -9.10
N ASP A 157 2.57 2.22 -8.61
CA ASP A 157 3.81 2.38 -7.88
C ASP A 157 5.00 1.96 -8.74
N ILE A 158 5.71 2.94 -9.26
CA ILE A 158 6.91 2.70 -10.06
C ILE A 158 8.19 2.54 -9.24
N LYS A 159 8.06 2.52 -7.90
CA LYS A 159 9.19 2.39 -6.99
C LYS A 159 10.20 3.53 -7.17
N GLU A 160 11.46 3.18 -7.33
CA GLU A 160 12.54 4.14 -7.51
C GLU A 160 12.47 4.81 -8.88
N THR A 161 12.62 6.13 -8.92
CA THR A 161 12.78 6.91 -10.15
C THR A 161 14.23 6.93 -10.61
N GLU A 162 14.43 6.88 -11.92
CA GLU A 162 15.74 7.07 -12.56
C GLU A 162 16.04 8.56 -12.76
N LYS A 163 17.35 8.88 -12.91
CA LYS A 163 17.85 10.28 -13.00
C LYS A 163 17.26 11.12 -14.14
N ASN A 164 16.81 10.48 -15.21
CA ASN A 164 16.34 11.14 -16.44
C ASN A 164 14.81 11.22 -16.56
N GLY A 165 14.06 10.70 -15.59
CA GLY A 165 12.60 10.71 -15.63
C GLY A 165 11.95 9.77 -16.65
N ASP A 166 12.72 9.02 -17.43
CA ASP A 166 12.20 8.14 -18.50
C ASP A 166 11.24 7.09 -17.96
N LYS A 167 11.52 6.59 -16.77
CA LYS A 167 10.67 5.62 -16.10
C LYS A 167 9.28 6.21 -15.77
N TYR A 168 9.24 7.43 -15.28
CA TYR A 168 7.98 8.14 -15.02
C TYR A 168 7.15 8.31 -16.30
N ALA A 169 7.76 8.87 -17.35
CA ALA A 169 7.08 9.09 -18.64
C ALA A 169 6.54 7.77 -19.20
N LYS A 170 7.38 6.71 -19.23
CA LYS A 170 6.99 5.39 -19.70
C LYS A 170 5.76 4.85 -18.97
N TYR A 171 5.73 4.85 -17.65
CA TYR A 171 4.62 4.27 -16.89
C TYR A 171 3.41 5.18 -16.85
N SER A 172 3.59 6.50 -16.97
CA SER A 172 2.49 7.42 -17.20
C SER A 172 1.74 7.09 -18.51
N ASP A 173 2.47 6.89 -19.61
CA ASP A 173 1.89 6.51 -20.89
C ASP A 173 1.24 5.13 -20.85
N LEU A 174 1.91 4.14 -20.26
CA LEU A 174 1.35 2.79 -20.10
C LEU A 174 0.07 2.79 -19.27
N SER A 175 -0.03 3.64 -18.27
CA SER A 175 -1.22 3.75 -17.42
C SER A 175 -2.46 4.21 -18.19
N GLN A 176 -2.30 4.91 -19.33
CA GLN A 176 -3.42 5.30 -20.19
C GLN A 176 -4.15 4.08 -20.82
N ASN A 177 -3.50 2.91 -20.82
CA ASN A 177 -4.10 1.68 -21.30
C ASN A 177 -4.96 0.95 -20.25
N ILE A 178 -5.04 1.46 -19.03
CA ILE A 178 -5.91 0.90 -18.00
C ILE A 178 -7.37 1.23 -18.35
N PRO A 179 -8.27 0.23 -18.39
CA PRO A 179 -9.65 0.46 -18.75
C PRO A 179 -10.34 1.43 -17.80
N ASN A 180 -11.18 2.30 -18.36
CA ASN A 180 -12.04 3.21 -17.61
C ASN A 180 -11.29 4.10 -16.60
N LEU A 181 -10.07 4.55 -16.92
CA LEU A 181 -9.17 5.25 -15.99
C LEU A 181 -9.86 6.41 -15.24
N SER A 182 -10.78 7.12 -15.88
CA SER A 182 -11.53 8.24 -15.28
C SER A 182 -12.67 7.81 -14.35
N GLN A 183 -13.01 6.51 -14.29
CA GLN A 183 -14.09 5.98 -13.44
C GLN A 183 -13.61 5.44 -12.10
N TRP A 184 -12.30 5.28 -11.92
CA TRP A 184 -11.73 4.84 -10.65
C TRP A 184 -11.93 5.92 -9.58
N ARG A 185 -12.09 5.47 -8.32
CA ARG A 185 -12.32 6.39 -7.18
C ARG A 185 -11.22 7.44 -7.09
N THR A 186 -9.98 7.01 -7.18
CA THR A 186 -8.80 7.87 -7.34
C THR A 186 -7.80 7.19 -8.26
N PHE A 187 -6.99 7.99 -8.94
CA PHE A 187 -5.79 7.53 -9.64
C PHE A 187 -4.58 8.16 -8.96
N ILE A 188 -3.69 7.33 -8.43
CA ILE A 188 -2.50 7.73 -7.70
C ILE A 188 -1.29 7.22 -8.44
N PHE A 189 -0.34 8.12 -8.72
CA PHE A 189 0.94 7.75 -9.28
C PHE A 189 2.02 7.98 -8.23
N ALA A 190 2.68 6.90 -7.78
CA ALA A 190 3.65 6.91 -6.71
C ALA A 190 5.04 6.55 -7.20
N SER A 191 6.02 7.32 -6.77
CA SER A 191 7.44 7.04 -7.00
C SER A 191 8.26 7.53 -5.80
N GLY A 192 9.46 6.99 -5.65
CA GLY A 192 10.40 7.40 -4.62
C GLY A 192 11.79 7.64 -5.19
N SER A 193 12.55 8.50 -4.54
CA SER A 193 13.95 8.75 -4.87
C SER A 193 14.93 8.06 -3.93
N PHE A 194 14.41 7.35 -2.92
CA PHE A 194 15.27 6.61 -2.00
C PHE A 194 15.61 5.25 -2.61
N PRO A 195 16.90 4.97 -2.89
CA PRO A 195 17.36 3.67 -3.33
C PRO A 195 17.21 2.64 -2.20
N GLU A 196 17.05 1.37 -2.57
CA GLU A 196 16.99 0.25 -1.61
C GLU A 196 18.24 0.20 -0.71
N ASN A 197 19.38 0.61 -1.25
CA ASN A 197 20.66 0.58 -0.56
C ASN A 197 21.35 1.95 -0.62
N LEU A 198 21.38 2.61 0.53
CA LEU A 198 22.04 3.93 0.66
C LEU A 198 23.56 3.88 0.46
N SER A 199 24.20 2.71 0.56
CA SER A 199 25.64 2.57 0.34
C SER A 199 26.06 2.82 -1.11
N GLU A 200 25.14 2.76 -2.06
CA GLU A 200 25.37 3.05 -3.48
C GLU A 200 25.17 4.54 -3.83
N CYS A 201 24.64 5.31 -2.89
CA CYS A 201 24.42 6.73 -3.10
C CYS A 201 25.76 7.50 -3.07
N LYS A 202 26.06 8.19 -4.15
CA LYS A 202 27.12 9.19 -4.12
C LYS A 202 26.59 10.42 -3.39
N LEU A 203 27.28 10.79 -2.34
CA LEU A 203 27.03 12.06 -1.65
C LEU A 203 27.47 13.21 -2.56
N ASP A 204 26.75 14.31 -2.53
CA ASP A 204 27.19 15.56 -3.16
C ASP A 204 28.32 16.24 -2.35
N GLU A 205 28.75 17.42 -2.78
CA GLU A 205 29.81 18.19 -2.13
C GLU A 205 29.45 18.60 -0.67
N GLU A 206 28.15 18.61 -0.34
CA GLU A 206 27.64 18.90 1.01
C GLU A 206 27.40 17.63 1.84
N ASN A 207 27.81 16.45 1.35
CA ASN A 207 27.50 15.13 1.93
C ASN A 207 26.00 14.82 2.03
N LEU A 208 25.20 15.38 1.14
CA LEU A 208 23.77 15.12 1.05
C LEU A 208 23.49 14.14 -0.10
N ILE A 209 22.47 13.33 0.05
CA ILE A 209 21.95 12.49 -1.03
C ILE A 209 21.04 13.37 -1.89
N PRO A 210 21.37 13.64 -3.17
CA PRO A 210 20.54 14.48 -4.00
C PRO A 210 19.17 13.81 -4.24
N ARG A 211 18.11 14.58 -4.02
CA ARG A 211 16.74 14.13 -4.30
C ARG A 211 16.46 14.25 -5.80
N ILE A 212 16.36 13.11 -6.44
CA ILE A 212 16.19 13.02 -7.91
C ILE A 212 14.73 13.29 -8.29
N ASP A 213 13.78 12.92 -7.44
CA ASP A 213 12.34 13.07 -7.61
C ASP A 213 11.85 14.52 -7.77
N TRP A 214 12.66 15.51 -7.39
CA TRP A 214 12.34 16.93 -7.52
C TRP A 214 12.92 17.59 -8.77
N LYS A 215 13.65 16.84 -9.60
CA LYS A 215 14.32 17.31 -10.82
C LYS A 215 13.70 16.76 -12.10
N SER A 216 12.67 15.93 -11.99
CA SER A 216 11.93 15.34 -13.13
C SER A 216 10.69 16.13 -13.49
#